data_7cf446227d2fdd181ca29a0d6f49c649
#
_entry.id   7cf446227d2fdd181ca29a0d6f49c649
#
_cell.length_a   1.000
_cell.length_b   1.000
_cell.length_c   1.000
_cell.angle_alpha   90.00
_cell.angle_beta   90.00
_cell.angle_gamma   90.00
#
_symmetry.space_group_name_H-M   'P 1'
#
loop_
_entity.id
_entity.type
_entity.pdbx_description
1 polymer ?
#
loop_
_entity_poly.entity_id
_entity_poly.type
_entity_poly.pdbx_seq_one_letter_code
_entity_poly.pdbx_strand_id
1 'polypeptide(L)'
;KLEGQGHVYGLDIVPIEIEKTTQRIRNKGFDENIFTSILTNFRNIDEVSEKYGKFDFVLADLGVSSMQIDNPERGFSYKKEGPLDLRLNPKMGKPASEILKELSKEELENILEEDSDEPYADILGKNIYSFIRSGMEVETTGQLYKIIDKTLNFIEDKNRKDLVNKTAARVFQALRIEVNQEFEVLHEFVEKLPKILNPGGRVAILTFHSGEDRIVKKAFKEMNFKATRTLEDMCKDQWNWE
;
A
#
# COMPACT_ATOMS: atom_id res chain seq x y z
N LYS A 1 -2.63 -22.63 -12.19
CA LYS A 1 -3.80 -23.49 -12.46
C LYS A 1 -3.72 -24.67 -11.49
N LEU A 2 -4.71 -24.81 -10.61
CA LEU A 2 -4.70 -25.88 -9.59
C LEU A 2 -5.18 -27.23 -10.16
N GLU A 3 -5.74 -27.24 -11.37
CA GLU A 3 -6.23 -28.46 -12.07
C GLU A 3 -7.13 -29.36 -11.19
N GLY A 4 -7.91 -28.72 -10.31
CA GLY A 4 -8.77 -29.41 -9.34
C GLY A 4 -8.04 -29.95 -8.10
N GLN A 5 -6.74 -29.70 -7.97
CA GLN A 5 -5.95 -30.08 -6.79
C GLN A 5 -5.40 -28.83 -6.09
N GLY A 6 -5.44 -28.83 -4.77
CA GLY A 6 -4.98 -27.71 -3.96
C GLY A 6 -6.07 -26.70 -3.59
N HIS A 7 -5.70 -25.73 -2.76
CA HIS A 7 -6.60 -24.75 -2.18
C HIS A 7 -5.97 -23.36 -2.21
N VAL A 8 -6.77 -22.33 -2.46
CA VAL A 8 -6.35 -20.91 -2.42
C VAL A 8 -7.00 -20.21 -1.24
N TYR A 9 -6.20 -19.58 -0.42
CA TYR A 9 -6.62 -18.67 0.64
C TYR A 9 -6.42 -17.24 0.20
N GLY A 10 -7.50 -16.46 0.11
CA GLY A 10 -7.45 -15.04 -0.24
C GLY A 10 -7.64 -14.18 1.01
N LEU A 11 -6.67 -13.32 1.32
CA LEU A 11 -6.71 -12.43 2.47
C LEU A 11 -6.99 -10.99 2.02
N ASP A 12 -7.87 -10.30 2.73
CA ASP A 12 -8.11 -8.87 2.56
C ASP A 12 -8.58 -8.27 3.89
N ILE A 13 -8.28 -6.98 4.12
CA ILE A 13 -8.74 -6.25 5.31
C ILE A 13 -10.07 -5.52 5.09
N VAL A 14 -10.57 -5.48 3.85
CA VAL A 14 -11.78 -4.75 3.48
C VAL A 14 -12.96 -5.71 3.35
N PRO A 15 -13.95 -5.67 4.27
CA PRO A 15 -15.04 -6.65 4.29
C PRO A 15 -15.81 -6.74 2.97
N ILE A 16 -16.11 -5.59 2.36
CA ILE A 16 -16.86 -5.54 1.10
C ILE A 16 -16.10 -6.17 -0.06
N GLU A 17 -14.77 -6.10 -0.08
CA GLU A 17 -13.95 -6.70 -1.15
C GLU A 17 -13.85 -8.23 -0.95
N ILE A 18 -13.79 -8.69 0.29
CA ILE A 18 -13.91 -10.12 0.64
C ILE A 18 -15.22 -10.69 0.12
N GLU A 19 -16.34 -10.02 0.40
CA GLU A 19 -17.67 -10.47 -0.02
C GLU A 19 -17.79 -10.52 -1.55
N LYS A 20 -17.44 -9.43 -2.24
CA LYS A 20 -17.46 -9.34 -3.71
C LYS A 20 -16.57 -10.41 -4.36
N THR A 21 -15.37 -10.62 -3.83
CA THR A 21 -14.42 -11.60 -4.37
C THR A 21 -14.96 -13.02 -4.17
N THR A 22 -15.47 -13.32 -2.96
CA THR A 22 -16.08 -14.61 -2.67
C THR A 22 -17.21 -14.90 -3.66
N GLN A 23 -18.14 -13.97 -3.83
CA GLN A 23 -19.25 -14.15 -4.75
C GLN A 23 -18.80 -14.32 -6.19
N ARG A 24 -17.82 -13.52 -6.65
CA ARG A 24 -17.24 -13.65 -7.99
C ARG A 24 -16.62 -15.02 -8.25
N ILE A 25 -15.91 -15.58 -7.26
CA ILE A 25 -15.29 -16.90 -7.34
C ILE A 25 -16.35 -18.00 -7.37
N ARG A 26 -17.38 -17.90 -6.49
CA ARG A 26 -18.52 -18.85 -6.47
C ARG A 26 -19.28 -18.86 -7.79
N ASN A 27 -19.54 -17.70 -8.36
CA ASN A 27 -20.21 -17.56 -9.67
C ASN A 27 -19.43 -18.17 -10.83
N LYS A 28 -18.11 -18.36 -10.68
CA LYS A 28 -17.25 -19.08 -11.62
C LYS A 28 -17.18 -20.58 -11.37
N GLY A 29 -17.96 -21.10 -10.43
CA GLY A 29 -18.04 -22.53 -10.13
C GLY A 29 -16.98 -23.07 -9.18
N PHE A 30 -16.22 -22.19 -8.51
CA PHE A 30 -15.25 -22.60 -7.49
C PHE A 30 -15.90 -22.54 -6.11
N ASP A 31 -16.00 -23.68 -5.47
CA ASP A 31 -16.60 -23.84 -4.14
C ASP A 31 -15.59 -23.66 -2.98
N GLU A 32 -16.04 -23.96 -1.78
CA GLU A 32 -15.23 -23.84 -0.56
C GLU A 32 -14.07 -24.83 -0.48
N ASN A 33 -14.10 -25.91 -1.28
CA ASN A 33 -13.01 -26.87 -1.36
C ASN A 33 -11.81 -26.34 -2.16
N ILE A 34 -12.02 -25.28 -2.96
CA ILE A 34 -10.99 -24.68 -3.83
C ILE A 34 -10.54 -23.31 -3.34
N PHE A 35 -11.47 -22.52 -2.78
CA PHE A 35 -11.19 -21.15 -2.38
C PHE A 35 -11.84 -20.75 -1.06
N THR A 36 -11.03 -20.23 -0.15
CA THR A 36 -11.49 -19.62 1.11
C THR A 36 -11.00 -18.17 1.19
N SER A 37 -11.93 -17.23 1.37
CA SER A 37 -11.62 -15.84 1.67
C SER A 37 -11.55 -15.63 3.19
N ILE A 38 -10.57 -14.86 3.63
CA ILE A 38 -10.29 -14.60 5.04
C ILE A 38 -10.20 -13.10 5.26
N LEU A 39 -11.08 -12.55 6.09
CA LEU A 39 -11.04 -11.15 6.49
C LEU A 39 -9.96 -10.96 7.56
N THR A 40 -8.76 -10.64 7.13
CA THR A 40 -7.61 -10.40 8.02
C THR A 40 -6.56 -9.56 7.32
N ASN A 41 -5.68 -8.94 8.10
CA ASN A 41 -4.48 -8.31 7.58
C ASN A 41 -3.44 -9.39 7.24
N PHE A 42 -2.72 -9.25 6.15
CA PHE A 42 -1.69 -10.22 5.74
C PHE A 42 -0.50 -10.29 6.73
N ARG A 43 -0.35 -9.33 7.65
CA ARG A 43 0.56 -9.45 8.79
C ARG A 43 0.25 -10.67 9.67
N ASN A 44 -0.99 -11.16 9.67
CA ASN A 44 -1.45 -12.32 10.44
C ASN A 44 -1.39 -13.63 9.63
N ILE A 45 -0.52 -13.69 8.61
CA ILE A 45 -0.38 -14.89 7.74
C ILE A 45 0.05 -16.15 8.52
N ASP A 46 0.76 -15.97 9.64
CA ASP A 46 1.13 -17.04 10.54
C ASP A 46 -0.08 -17.70 11.21
N GLU A 47 -1.07 -16.94 11.68
CA GLU A 47 -2.32 -17.47 12.22
C GLU A 47 -3.10 -18.27 11.16
N VAL A 48 -3.07 -17.80 9.92
CA VAL A 48 -3.68 -18.52 8.79
C VAL A 48 -2.94 -19.82 8.53
N SER A 49 -1.61 -19.81 8.57
CA SER A 49 -0.78 -21.01 8.42
C SER A 49 -0.96 -22.01 9.58
N GLU A 50 -1.13 -21.54 10.80
CA GLU A 50 -1.44 -22.40 11.96
C GLU A 50 -2.76 -23.14 11.78
N LYS A 51 -3.76 -22.46 11.23
CA LYS A 51 -5.10 -23.02 11.03
C LYS A 51 -5.20 -23.97 9.82
N TYR A 52 -4.54 -23.64 8.73
CA TYR A 52 -4.75 -24.32 7.44
C TYR A 52 -3.52 -25.08 6.93
N GLY A 53 -2.39 -24.99 7.61
CA GLY A 53 -1.12 -25.59 7.22
C GLY A 53 -0.24 -24.64 6.43
N LYS A 54 0.98 -25.09 6.14
CA LYS A 54 1.97 -24.31 5.39
C LYS A 54 1.62 -24.25 3.91
N PHE A 55 2.15 -23.22 3.24
CA PHE A 55 1.85 -22.90 1.85
C PHE A 55 2.97 -23.33 0.91
N ASP A 56 2.61 -23.78 -0.29
CA ASP A 56 3.53 -24.06 -1.39
C ASP A 56 3.83 -22.80 -2.21
N PHE A 57 2.89 -21.84 -2.18
CA PHE A 57 3.03 -20.58 -2.89
C PHE A 57 2.32 -19.45 -2.14
N VAL A 58 2.99 -18.32 -2.01
CA VAL A 58 2.43 -17.07 -1.47
C VAL A 58 2.56 -15.98 -2.51
N LEU A 59 1.47 -15.29 -2.82
CA LEU A 59 1.44 -14.11 -3.67
C LEU A 59 0.95 -12.92 -2.85
N ALA A 60 1.73 -11.85 -2.80
CA ALA A 60 1.31 -10.56 -2.27
C ALA A 60 1.32 -9.51 -3.39
N ASP A 61 0.16 -8.90 -3.63
CA ASP A 61 -0.04 -7.78 -4.54
C ASP A 61 -0.27 -6.53 -3.67
N LEU A 62 0.79 -5.72 -3.49
CA LEU A 62 0.79 -4.64 -2.51
C LEU A 62 0.07 -3.39 -3.04
N GLY A 63 -0.19 -2.45 -2.13
CA GLY A 63 -0.76 -1.15 -2.47
C GLY A 63 -2.29 -1.16 -2.61
N VAL A 64 -2.79 -0.18 -3.35
CA VAL A 64 -4.23 0.10 -3.51
C VAL A 64 -4.71 -0.22 -4.92
N SER A 65 -5.95 -0.71 -5.03
CA SER A 65 -6.56 -0.97 -6.32
C SER A 65 -6.97 0.33 -7.04
N SER A 66 -7.03 0.27 -8.38
CA SER A 66 -7.53 1.40 -9.18
C SER A 66 -8.93 1.84 -8.77
N MET A 67 -9.81 0.91 -8.38
CA MET A 67 -11.15 1.24 -7.89
C MET A 67 -11.14 2.05 -6.59
N GLN A 68 -10.18 1.78 -5.70
CA GLN A 68 -10.01 2.58 -4.47
C GLN A 68 -9.48 3.98 -4.80
N ILE A 69 -8.52 4.10 -5.71
CA ILE A 69 -7.96 5.39 -6.16
C ILE A 69 -9.04 6.23 -6.88
N ASP A 70 -9.89 5.58 -7.66
CA ASP A 70 -10.94 6.26 -8.44
C ASP A 70 -12.14 6.71 -7.62
N ASN A 71 -12.33 6.18 -6.43
CA ASN A 71 -13.40 6.58 -5.52
C ASN A 71 -13.02 7.83 -4.70
N PRO A 72 -13.65 9.00 -4.94
CA PRO A 72 -13.32 10.24 -4.22
C PRO A 72 -13.52 10.14 -2.71
N GLU A 73 -14.53 9.38 -2.26
CA GLU A 73 -14.87 9.21 -0.84
C GLU A 73 -13.76 8.49 -0.03
N ARG A 74 -12.78 7.92 -0.72
CA ARG A 74 -11.64 7.24 -0.09
C ARG A 74 -10.42 8.15 0.09
N GLY A 75 -10.36 9.29 -0.60
CA GLY A 75 -9.30 10.27 -0.49
C GLY A 75 -7.94 9.86 -1.05
N PHE A 76 -7.80 8.73 -1.77
CA PHE A 76 -6.52 8.24 -2.28
C PHE A 76 -5.93 9.08 -3.41
N SER A 77 -6.71 9.96 -4.02
CA SER A 77 -6.28 10.77 -5.17
C SER A 77 -6.46 12.27 -4.93
N TYR A 78 -5.39 13.03 -5.09
CA TYR A 78 -5.44 14.49 -5.09
C TYR A 78 -6.17 15.09 -6.31
N LYS A 79 -6.46 14.27 -7.35
CA LYS A 79 -7.10 14.73 -8.59
C LYS A 79 -8.61 14.93 -8.46
N LYS A 80 -9.21 14.36 -7.43
CA LYS A 80 -10.64 14.45 -7.16
C LYS A 80 -10.82 14.97 -5.74
N GLU A 81 -11.77 15.91 -5.57
CA GLU A 81 -12.14 16.42 -4.25
C GLU A 81 -12.86 15.32 -3.48
N GLY A 82 -12.49 15.13 -2.23
CA GLY A 82 -13.07 14.17 -1.31
C GLY A 82 -12.49 14.31 0.10
N PRO A 83 -12.98 13.55 1.08
CA PRO A 83 -12.42 13.55 2.43
C PRO A 83 -10.98 13.07 2.40
N LEU A 84 -10.12 13.63 3.23
CA LEU A 84 -8.73 13.20 3.40
C LEU A 84 -8.69 11.99 4.34
N ASP A 85 -9.17 10.85 3.87
CA ASP A 85 -9.29 9.61 4.66
C ASP A 85 -8.05 8.72 4.56
N LEU A 86 -7.73 8.18 3.39
CA LEU A 86 -6.60 7.31 3.06
C LEU A 86 -6.58 5.94 3.77
N ARG A 87 -7.56 5.57 4.58
CA ARG A 87 -7.61 4.25 5.22
C ARG A 87 -7.97 3.16 4.22
N LEU A 88 -7.28 2.05 4.22
CA LEU A 88 -7.67 0.85 3.45
C LEU A 88 -8.99 0.27 3.95
N ASN A 89 -9.16 0.18 5.27
CA ASN A 89 -10.44 -0.15 5.90
C ASN A 89 -11.00 1.07 6.64
N PRO A 90 -12.05 1.74 6.12
CA PRO A 90 -12.60 2.96 6.74
C PRO A 90 -13.28 2.72 8.10
N LYS A 91 -13.46 1.45 8.50
CA LYS A 91 -14.00 1.09 9.83
C LYS A 91 -12.92 0.97 10.91
N MET A 92 -11.64 1.11 10.54
CA MET A 92 -10.50 0.94 11.45
C MET A 92 -9.58 2.15 11.42
N GLY A 93 -8.97 2.46 12.56
CA GLY A 93 -7.99 3.53 12.66
C GLY A 93 -8.56 4.94 12.46
N LYS A 94 -7.67 5.90 12.35
CA LYS A 94 -7.99 7.33 12.14
C LYS A 94 -7.75 7.71 10.69
N PRO A 95 -8.58 8.60 10.11
CA PRO A 95 -8.32 9.14 8.77
C PRO A 95 -7.08 10.04 8.77
N ALA A 96 -6.47 10.26 7.60
CA ALA A 96 -5.28 11.09 7.47
C ALA A 96 -5.48 12.51 7.99
N SER A 97 -6.69 13.08 7.85
CA SER A 97 -7.02 14.39 8.40
C SER A 97 -6.90 14.49 9.92
N GLU A 98 -7.15 13.41 10.64
CA GLU A 98 -6.96 13.34 12.10
C GLU A 98 -5.49 13.08 12.46
N ILE A 99 -4.83 12.15 11.77
CA ILE A 99 -3.41 11.85 11.99
C ILE A 99 -2.55 13.10 11.80
N LEU A 100 -2.80 13.87 10.76
CA LEU A 100 -2.10 15.13 10.51
C LEU A 100 -2.20 16.13 11.67
N LYS A 101 -3.28 16.10 12.46
CA LYS A 101 -3.45 16.97 13.65
C LYS A 101 -2.61 16.50 14.84
N GLU A 102 -2.27 15.23 14.90
CA GLU A 102 -1.52 14.61 16.00
C GLU A 102 -0.01 14.65 15.78
N LEU A 103 0.44 14.61 14.52
CA LEU A 103 1.86 14.62 14.18
C LEU A 103 2.56 15.92 14.59
N SER A 104 3.76 15.79 15.12
CA SER A 104 4.72 16.88 15.23
C SER A 104 5.26 17.28 13.86
N LYS A 105 5.94 18.41 13.80
CA LYS A 105 6.59 18.87 12.58
C LYS A 105 7.66 17.86 12.11
N GLU A 106 8.47 17.41 13.05
CA GLU A 106 9.58 16.48 12.83
C GLU A 106 9.07 15.12 12.33
N GLU A 107 8.01 14.60 12.92
CA GLU A 107 7.38 13.35 12.47
C GLU A 107 6.84 13.49 11.05
N LEU A 108 6.18 14.59 10.73
CA LEU A 108 5.67 14.83 9.38
C LEU A 108 6.79 14.96 8.33
N GLU A 109 7.88 15.65 8.66
CA GLU A 109 9.06 15.74 7.79
C GLU A 109 9.66 14.35 7.54
N ASN A 110 9.82 13.53 8.58
CA ASN A 110 10.35 12.18 8.49
C ASN A 110 9.47 11.27 7.62
N ILE A 111 8.15 11.29 7.83
CA ILE A 111 7.19 10.53 7.02
C ILE A 111 7.32 10.88 5.52
N LEU A 112 7.42 12.17 5.19
CA LEU A 112 7.54 12.61 3.81
C LEU A 112 8.88 12.19 3.18
N GLU A 113 9.96 12.19 3.96
CA GLU A 113 11.29 11.78 3.49
C GLU A 113 11.40 10.26 3.36
N GLU A 114 11.08 9.52 4.43
CA GLU A 114 11.34 8.08 4.51
C GLU A 114 10.34 7.24 3.70
N ASP A 115 9.05 7.63 3.69
CA ASP A 115 7.99 6.83 3.06
C ASP A 115 7.80 7.14 1.57
N SER A 116 8.25 8.31 1.11
CA SER A 116 8.03 8.69 -0.28
C SER A 116 9.21 9.32 -1.01
N ASP A 117 10.38 9.37 -0.39
CA ASP A 117 11.59 10.00 -0.95
C ASP A 117 11.28 11.46 -1.45
N GLU A 118 10.46 12.23 -0.68
CA GLU A 118 10.03 13.58 -1.11
C GLU A 118 11.17 14.61 -0.96
N PRO A 119 11.66 15.22 -2.06
CA PRO A 119 12.81 16.14 -2.00
C PRO A 119 12.54 17.44 -1.21
N TYR A 120 11.27 17.79 -1.01
CA TYR A 120 10.84 19.01 -0.31
C TYR A 120 10.21 18.69 1.05
N ALA A 121 10.55 17.54 1.66
CA ALA A 121 9.96 17.06 2.90
C ALA A 121 10.00 18.10 4.03
N ASP A 122 11.13 18.77 4.21
CA ASP A 122 11.37 19.79 5.24
C ASP A 122 10.43 21.00 5.09
N ILE A 123 10.35 21.59 3.92
CA ILE A 123 9.50 22.76 3.68
C ILE A 123 8.02 22.41 3.65
N LEU A 124 7.66 21.22 3.14
CA LEU A 124 6.29 20.73 3.13
C LEU A 124 5.82 20.40 4.53
N GLY A 125 6.59 19.64 5.30
CA GLY A 125 6.27 19.29 6.68
C GLY A 125 6.07 20.53 7.54
N LYS A 126 7.02 21.48 7.47
CA LYS A 126 6.91 22.78 8.15
C LYS A 126 5.63 23.54 7.77
N ASN A 127 5.30 23.63 6.48
CA ASN A 127 4.17 24.42 6.04
C ASN A 127 2.83 23.74 6.34
N ILE A 128 2.71 22.43 6.12
CA ILE A 128 1.50 21.68 6.47
C ILE A 128 1.26 21.77 7.98
N TYR A 129 2.28 21.53 8.80
CA TYR A 129 2.20 21.66 10.25
C TYR A 129 1.77 23.07 10.67
N SER A 130 2.39 24.13 10.12
CA SER A 130 2.05 25.51 10.45
C SER A 130 0.62 25.86 10.07
N PHE A 131 0.12 25.34 8.94
CA PHE A 131 -1.27 25.51 8.51
C PHE A 131 -2.24 24.92 9.53
N ILE A 132 -2.01 23.69 9.94
CA ILE A 132 -2.87 23.00 10.92
C ILE A 132 -2.85 23.72 12.27
N ARG A 133 -1.65 24.14 12.74
CA ARG A 133 -1.49 24.82 14.03
C ARG A 133 -2.06 26.26 14.02
N SER A 134 -2.23 26.86 12.86
CA SER A 134 -2.94 28.15 12.74
C SER A 134 -4.47 28.05 12.85
N GLY A 135 -5.00 26.84 13.07
CA GLY A 135 -6.44 26.58 13.18
C GLY A 135 -7.14 26.38 11.83
N MET A 136 -6.37 26.22 10.75
CA MET A 136 -6.94 25.89 9.45
C MET A 136 -7.19 24.38 9.35
N GLU A 137 -8.36 24.02 8.87
CA GLU A 137 -8.74 22.63 8.68
C GLU A 137 -8.12 22.07 7.40
N VAL A 138 -7.61 20.83 7.47
CA VAL A 138 -7.10 20.03 6.34
C VAL A 138 -7.91 18.73 6.30
N GLU A 139 -9.17 18.87 5.93
CA GLU A 139 -10.15 17.77 5.96
C GLU A 139 -10.36 17.14 4.57
N THR A 140 -9.91 17.80 3.50
CA THR A 140 -10.13 17.33 2.14
C THR A 140 -8.84 17.22 1.33
N THR A 141 -8.88 16.37 0.32
CA THR A 141 -7.79 16.17 -0.63
C THR A 141 -7.38 17.48 -1.32
N GLY A 142 -8.37 18.31 -1.68
CA GLY A 142 -8.12 19.59 -2.33
C GLY A 142 -7.51 20.64 -1.39
N GLN A 143 -7.85 20.62 -0.09
CA GLN A 143 -7.19 21.51 0.88
C GLN A 143 -5.69 21.16 1.02
N LEU A 144 -5.36 19.88 1.17
CA LEU A 144 -3.97 19.43 1.23
C LEU A 144 -3.22 19.79 -0.07
N TYR A 145 -3.83 19.51 -1.22
CA TYR A 145 -3.22 19.88 -2.52
C TYR A 145 -2.93 21.39 -2.63
N LYS A 146 -3.84 22.25 -2.17
CA LYS A 146 -3.63 23.71 -2.16
C LYS A 146 -2.47 24.14 -1.26
N ILE A 147 -2.25 23.46 -0.14
CA ILE A 147 -1.10 23.73 0.73
C ILE A 147 0.19 23.36 0.02
N ILE A 148 0.24 22.19 -0.63
CA ILE A 148 1.40 21.75 -1.41
C ILE A 148 1.70 22.75 -2.54
N ASP A 149 0.69 23.12 -3.31
CA ASP A 149 0.84 24.08 -4.42
C ASP A 149 1.35 25.44 -3.94
N LYS A 150 0.82 25.97 -2.83
CA LYS A 150 1.30 27.21 -2.22
C LYS A 150 2.72 27.10 -1.67
N THR A 151 3.06 25.97 -1.07
CA THR A 151 4.41 25.73 -0.52
C THR A 151 5.46 25.79 -1.61
N LEU A 152 5.15 25.28 -2.80
CA LEU A 152 6.06 25.23 -3.94
C LEU A 152 5.96 26.44 -4.88
N ASN A 153 5.37 27.57 -4.44
CA ASN A 153 5.17 28.74 -5.28
C ASN A 153 6.46 29.48 -5.63
N PHE A 154 7.56 29.23 -4.89
CA PHE A 154 8.89 29.79 -5.14
C PHE A 154 9.58 29.17 -6.36
N ILE A 155 9.05 28.08 -6.89
CA ILE A 155 9.63 27.39 -8.04
C ILE A 155 9.14 28.06 -9.33
N GLU A 156 10.03 28.76 -9.99
CA GLU A 156 9.80 29.42 -11.28
C GLU A 156 10.21 28.47 -12.42
N ASP A 157 9.42 27.41 -12.65
CA ASP A 157 9.66 26.44 -13.73
C ASP A 157 8.41 26.35 -14.63
N LYS A 158 8.65 26.22 -15.95
CA LYS A 158 7.58 25.94 -16.93
C LYS A 158 6.81 24.66 -16.60
N ASN A 159 7.47 23.70 -15.94
CA ASN A 159 6.91 22.43 -15.52
C ASN A 159 6.41 22.42 -14.06
N ARG A 160 6.26 23.60 -13.43
CA ARG A 160 5.84 23.71 -12.02
C ARG A 160 4.60 22.86 -11.70
N LYS A 161 3.62 22.86 -12.58
CA LYS A 161 2.39 22.07 -12.38
C LYS A 161 2.68 20.57 -12.29
N ASP A 162 3.55 20.05 -13.13
CA ASP A 162 3.93 18.63 -13.11
C ASP A 162 4.73 18.30 -11.85
N LEU A 163 5.59 19.23 -11.40
CA LEU A 163 6.32 19.08 -10.15
C LEU A 163 5.36 19.04 -8.95
N VAL A 164 4.42 19.98 -8.85
CA VAL A 164 3.39 20.00 -7.80
C VAL A 164 2.59 18.71 -7.80
N ASN A 165 2.20 18.20 -8.97
CA ASN A 165 1.48 16.94 -9.09
C ASN A 165 2.31 15.73 -8.61
N LYS A 166 3.60 15.69 -8.94
CA LYS A 166 4.51 14.63 -8.48
C LYS A 166 4.71 14.70 -6.98
N THR A 167 4.91 15.88 -6.42
CA THR A 167 4.99 16.11 -4.99
C THR A 167 3.68 15.73 -4.29
N ALA A 168 2.53 16.13 -4.82
CA ALA A 168 1.24 15.73 -4.26
C ALA A 168 1.09 14.20 -4.24
N ALA A 169 1.48 13.52 -5.32
CA ALA A 169 1.43 12.05 -5.37
C ALA A 169 2.30 11.42 -4.25
N ARG A 170 3.51 11.94 -4.00
CA ARG A 170 4.39 11.47 -2.93
C ARG A 170 3.86 11.79 -1.54
N VAL A 171 3.34 12.99 -1.31
CA VAL A 171 2.72 13.37 -0.02
C VAL A 171 1.53 12.46 0.30
N PHE A 172 0.64 12.21 -0.67
CA PHE A 172 -0.48 11.30 -0.49
C PHE A 172 -0.04 9.86 -0.27
N GLN A 173 1.02 9.41 -0.95
CA GLN A 173 1.63 8.10 -0.71
C GLN A 173 2.17 7.98 0.71
N ALA A 174 2.97 8.94 1.17
CA ALA A 174 3.54 8.94 2.51
C ALA A 174 2.46 8.89 3.60
N LEU A 175 1.45 9.76 3.49
CA LEU A 175 0.32 9.75 4.43
C LEU A 175 -0.48 8.44 4.37
N ARG A 176 -0.62 7.81 3.20
CA ARG A 176 -1.29 6.51 3.08
C ARG A 176 -0.50 5.42 3.80
N ILE A 177 0.80 5.39 3.61
CA ILE A 177 1.71 4.43 4.27
C ILE A 177 1.57 4.57 5.79
N GLU A 178 1.64 5.79 6.32
CA GLU A 178 1.50 6.07 7.74
C GLU A 178 0.12 5.67 8.29
N VAL A 179 -0.97 6.11 7.65
CA VAL A 179 -2.36 5.80 8.06
C VAL A 179 -2.62 4.30 8.18
N ASN A 180 -2.03 3.51 7.30
CA ASN A 180 -2.26 2.07 7.21
C ASN A 180 -1.12 1.24 7.79
N GLN A 181 -0.06 1.87 8.30
CA GLN A 181 1.16 1.20 8.79
C GLN A 181 1.71 0.20 7.76
N GLU A 182 1.74 0.62 6.47
CA GLU A 182 2.01 -0.31 5.36
C GLU A 182 3.41 -0.94 5.46
N PHE A 183 4.42 -0.17 5.89
CA PHE A 183 5.78 -0.67 6.04
C PHE A 183 5.94 -1.61 7.23
N GLU A 184 5.34 -1.31 8.37
CA GLU A 184 5.34 -2.20 9.54
C GLU A 184 4.64 -3.51 9.21
N VAL A 185 3.47 -3.43 8.56
CA VAL A 185 2.72 -4.61 8.11
C VAL A 185 3.55 -5.45 7.15
N LEU A 186 4.25 -4.81 6.19
CA LEU A 186 5.10 -5.51 5.24
C LEU A 186 6.32 -6.16 5.92
N HIS A 187 6.97 -5.47 6.86
CA HIS A 187 8.07 -6.04 7.64
C HIS A 187 7.63 -7.29 8.40
N GLU A 188 6.53 -7.21 9.16
CA GLU A 188 5.99 -8.37 9.89
C GLU A 188 5.64 -9.54 8.96
N PHE A 189 5.07 -9.24 7.80
CA PHE A 189 4.72 -10.25 6.82
C PHE A 189 5.95 -10.98 6.28
N VAL A 190 6.95 -10.23 5.80
CA VAL A 190 8.13 -10.86 5.20
C VAL A 190 8.94 -11.68 6.20
N GLU A 191 9.03 -11.25 7.48
CA GLU A 191 9.69 -11.99 8.55
C GLU A 191 9.04 -13.36 8.84
N LYS A 192 7.74 -13.48 8.58
CA LYS A 192 6.98 -14.72 8.81
C LYS A 192 7.10 -15.73 7.67
N LEU A 193 7.49 -15.29 6.46
CA LEU A 193 7.52 -16.14 5.25
C LEU A 193 8.29 -17.46 5.42
N PRO A 194 9.49 -17.50 6.03
CA PRO A 194 10.22 -18.77 6.17
C PRO A 194 9.49 -19.82 7.03
N LYS A 195 8.65 -19.36 7.96
CA LYS A 195 7.93 -20.24 8.89
C LYS A 195 6.68 -20.85 8.28
N ILE A 196 6.04 -20.12 7.37
CA ILE A 196 4.75 -20.49 6.77
C ILE A 196 4.88 -21.22 5.42
N LEU A 197 6.06 -21.27 4.84
CA LEU A 197 6.31 -21.97 3.57
C LEU A 197 6.69 -23.43 3.82
N ASN A 198 6.21 -24.30 2.95
CA ASN A 198 6.70 -25.67 2.83
C ASN A 198 8.14 -25.68 2.29
N PRO A 199 8.92 -26.74 2.53
CA PRO A 199 10.20 -26.93 1.86
C PRO A 199 10.05 -26.88 0.33
N GLY A 200 10.79 -25.96 -0.32
CA GLY A 200 10.65 -25.71 -1.76
C GLY A 200 9.50 -24.76 -2.13
N GLY A 201 8.75 -24.27 -1.15
CA GLY A 201 7.71 -23.25 -1.37
C GLY A 201 8.27 -21.97 -1.97
N ARG A 202 7.43 -21.22 -2.67
CA ARG A 202 7.81 -20.00 -3.40
C ARG A 202 6.97 -18.82 -2.92
N VAL A 203 7.56 -17.63 -3.05
CA VAL A 203 6.88 -16.37 -2.77
C VAL A 203 7.06 -15.40 -3.93
N ALA A 204 6.01 -14.67 -4.26
CA ALA A 204 6.05 -13.55 -5.19
C ALA A 204 5.42 -12.32 -4.51
N ILE A 205 6.10 -11.20 -4.54
CA ILE A 205 5.62 -9.93 -4.00
C ILE A 205 5.71 -8.88 -5.11
N LEU A 206 4.58 -8.28 -5.46
CA LEU A 206 4.52 -7.17 -6.38
C LEU A 206 4.61 -5.88 -5.57
N THR A 207 5.62 -5.08 -5.88
CA THR A 207 5.89 -3.78 -5.25
C THR A 207 5.65 -2.66 -6.25
N PHE A 208 5.12 -1.52 -5.82
CA PHE A 208 4.73 -0.41 -6.70
C PHE A 208 5.53 0.86 -6.47
N HIS A 209 6.34 0.90 -5.42
CA HIS A 209 7.24 2.03 -5.14
C HIS A 209 8.54 1.57 -4.45
N SER A 210 9.54 2.47 -4.45
CA SER A 210 10.90 2.21 -3.95
C SER A 210 10.96 1.74 -2.50
N GLY A 211 10.08 2.24 -1.63
CA GLY A 211 10.02 1.87 -0.21
C GLY A 211 9.70 0.38 -0.02
N GLU A 212 8.61 -0.11 -0.63
CA GLU A 212 8.25 -1.53 -0.61
C GLU A 212 9.38 -2.40 -1.17
N ASP A 213 9.93 -2.00 -2.32
CA ASP A 213 10.99 -2.73 -2.99
C ASP A 213 12.26 -2.86 -2.10
N ARG A 214 12.64 -1.78 -1.39
CA ARG A 214 13.76 -1.80 -0.43
C ARG A 214 13.53 -2.80 0.70
N ILE A 215 12.33 -2.81 1.29
CA ILE A 215 11.97 -3.73 2.38
C ILE A 215 12.04 -5.18 1.92
N VAL A 216 11.38 -5.50 0.80
CA VAL A 216 11.32 -6.86 0.27
C VAL A 216 12.71 -7.37 -0.12
N LYS A 217 13.50 -6.59 -0.85
CA LYS A 217 14.86 -6.97 -1.26
C LYS A 217 15.78 -7.20 -0.07
N LYS A 218 15.71 -6.32 0.94
CA LYS A 218 16.49 -6.47 2.18
C LYS A 218 16.13 -7.76 2.90
N ALA A 219 14.83 -8.00 3.13
CA ALA A 219 14.35 -9.19 3.81
C ALA A 219 14.73 -10.48 3.06
N PHE A 220 14.58 -10.51 1.73
CA PHE A 220 14.94 -11.68 0.94
C PHE A 220 16.44 -11.98 0.96
N LYS A 221 17.27 -10.94 0.99
CA LYS A 221 18.73 -11.10 1.13
C LYS A 221 19.10 -11.65 2.50
N GLU A 222 18.53 -11.12 3.57
CA GLU A 222 18.79 -11.55 4.95
C GLU A 222 18.33 -12.99 5.22
N MET A 223 17.23 -13.40 4.63
CA MET A 223 16.68 -14.75 4.76
C MET A 223 17.28 -15.77 3.78
N ASN A 224 18.26 -15.39 2.95
CA ASN A 224 18.85 -16.24 1.91
C ASN A 224 17.82 -16.83 0.92
N PHE A 225 16.73 -16.13 0.65
CA PHE A 225 15.83 -16.52 -0.43
C PHE A 225 16.58 -16.48 -1.77
N LYS A 226 16.56 -17.58 -2.51
CA LYS A 226 17.09 -17.59 -3.87
C LYS A 226 16.10 -16.88 -4.78
N ALA A 227 16.45 -15.69 -5.27
CA ALA A 227 15.71 -15.06 -6.35
C ALA A 227 15.81 -15.94 -7.60
N THR A 228 14.69 -16.42 -8.08
CA THR A 228 14.62 -17.23 -9.31
C THR A 228 14.47 -16.37 -10.55
N ARG A 229 13.88 -15.19 -10.43
CA ARG A 229 13.76 -14.17 -11.49
C ARG A 229 13.53 -12.79 -10.89
N THR A 230 14.06 -11.76 -11.53
CA THR A 230 13.74 -10.35 -11.27
C THR A 230 12.70 -9.88 -12.29
N LEU A 231 12.04 -8.74 -12.03
CA LEU A 231 11.17 -8.09 -13.02
C LEU A 231 11.91 -7.80 -14.34
N GLU A 232 13.20 -7.44 -14.27
CA GLU A 232 14.04 -7.27 -15.46
C GLU A 232 14.20 -8.54 -16.28
N ASP A 233 14.31 -9.69 -15.63
CA ASP A 233 14.38 -10.98 -16.30
C ASP A 233 13.04 -11.37 -16.92
N MET A 234 11.93 -11.02 -16.25
CA MET A 234 10.57 -11.24 -16.77
C MET A 234 10.25 -10.31 -17.96
N CYS A 235 10.76 -9.08 -17.98
CA CYS A 235 10.58 -8.15 -19.09
C CYS A 235 11.44 -8.49 -20.32
N LYS A 236 12.50 -9.27 -20.17
CA LYS A 236 13.33 -9.72 -21.29
C LYS A 236 12.76 -10.94 -22.00
N ASP A 237 11.98 -11.76 -21.31
CA ASP A 237 11.24 -12.84 -21.94
C ASP A 237 9.99 -12.24 -22.59
N GLN A 238 9.91 -12.20 -23.90
CA GLN A 238 8.71 -11.80 -24.62
C GLN A 238 7.52 -12.60 -24.08
N TRP A 239 6.50 -11.89 -23.60
CA TRP A 239 5.26 -12.48 -23.15
C TRP A 239 4.54 -13.11 -24.35
N ASN A 240 4.80 -14.37 -24.63
CA ASN A 240 3.94 -15.17 -25.50
C ASN A 240 2.76 -15.63 -24.65
N TRP A 241 1.66 -14.89 -24.78
CA TRP A 241 0.34 -15.34 -24.34
C TRP A 241 -0.28 -16.11 -25.51
N GLU A 242 -0.09 -17.43 -25.57
CA GLU A 242 -0.94 -18.33 -26.32
C GLU A 242 -2.09 -18.85 -25.44
#